data_04a3ea6c53ae859964041d180d67e6e8
#
_entry.id   04a3ea6c53ae859964041d180d67e6e8
#
_cell.length_a   1.000
_cell.length_b   1.000
_cell.length_c   1.000
_cell.angle_alpha   90.00
_cell.angle_beta   90.00
_cell.angle_gamma   90.00
#
_symmetry.space_group_name_H-M   'P 1'
#
loop_
_entity.id
_entity.type
_entity.pdbx_description
1 polymer ?
#
loop_
_entity_poly.entity_id
_entity_poly.type
_entity_poly.pdbx_seq_one_letter_code
_entity_poly.pdbx_strand_id
1 'polypeptide(L)'
;RDINWWLEFRRVLFRSGTHVIGTICANGSNITGVAPDAQIYVLKAINRTGTGKLSWVINAIKYAVEQKVDIISMSLGLSENSPKLEKVIKEAVNSNILVVCAAGNEGDGDADSFEYSYPAAYPDVISVGAVDKKGVPAKFSNSNTAIDVVAPGVDILSTYPNNRFAVLSGTSMAAPHVTGSLALLKNWSKNEFQRNLTQEELYAQLIKHTRVLEYPRTVQGNGLVYLKDEKNMKKFKY
;
A
#
# COMPACT_ATOMS: atom_id res chain seq x y z
N ARG A 1 -17.65 -9.95 20.76
CA ARG A 1 -17.23 -11.36 20.61
C ARG A 1 -15.84 -11.33 20.02
N ASP A 2 -14.85 -11.48 20.90
CA ASP A 2 -13.44 -11.58 20.54
C ASP A 2 -13.23 -12.90 19.81
N ILE A 3 -13.19 -12.84 18.50
CA ILE A 3 -12.86 -14.00 17.69
C ILE A 3 -11.34 -14.09 17.68
N ASN A 4 -10.82 -15.18 18.25
CA ASN A 4 -9.40 -15.55 18.32
C ASN A 4 -8.79 -15.75 16.91
N TRP A 5 -8.68 -14.69 16.12
CA TRP A 5 -8.01 -14.70 14.81
C TRP A 5 -6.49 -14.82 14.91
N TRP A 6 -5.90 -14.63 16.11
CA TRP A 6 -4.46 -14.66 16.36
C TRP A 6 -3.79 -16.03 16.15
N LEU A 7 -4.51 -17.13 16.28
CA LEU A 7 -3.93 -18.49 16.18
C LEU A 7 -3.82 -19.00 14.74
N GLU A 8 -4.67 -18.58 13.83
CA GLU A 8 -4.54 -18.92 12.40
C GLU A 8 -3.49 -18.07 11.68
N PHE A 9 -3.19 -16.88 12.18
CA PHE A 9 -2.18 -15.98 11.64
C PHE A 9 -0.77 -16.57 11.58
N ARG A 10 -0.38 -17.37 12.53
CA ARG A 10 1.00 -17.92 12.63
C ARG A 10 1.32 -18.97 11.56
N ARG A 11 0.32 -19.58 10.90
CA ARG A 11 0.54 -20.67 9.94
C ARG A 11 0.34 -20.31 8.48
N VAL A 12 -0.20 -19.12 8.15
CA VAL A 12 -0.84 -18.88 6.86
C VAL A 12 -0.26 -17.72 6.06
N LEU A 13 0.48 -16.80 6.68
CA LEU A 13 1.05 -15.68 5.93
C LEU A 13 2.29 -16.13 5.14
N PHE A 14 2.27 -15.84 3.84
CA PHE A 14 3.47 -15.83 3.03
C PHE A 14 4.45 -14.81 3.62
N ARG A 15 5.75 -15.05 3.47
CA ARG A 15 6.82 -14.24 4.09
C ARG A 15 6.69 -12.74 3.87
N SER A 16 6.31 -12.32 2.65
CA SER A 16 6.10 -10.90 2.32
C SER A 16 4.86 -10.28 2.98
N GLY A 17 3.76 -11.04 3.14
CA GLY A 17 2.53 -10.53 3.77
C GLY A 17 2.73 -10.11 5.23
N THR A 18 3.51 -10.88 6.02
CA THR A 18 3.88 -10.49 7.39
C THR A 18 4.70 -9.21 7.40
N HIS A 19 5.60 -9.05 6.42
CA HIS A 19 6.44 -7.86 6.29
C HIS A 19 5.60 -6.63 5.93
N VAL A 20 4.69 -6.76 4.96
CA VAL A 20 3.76 -5.70 4.56
C VAL A 20 2.92 -5.22 5.75
N ILE A 21 2.34 -6.15 6.52
CA ILE A 21 1.53 -5.80 7.70
C ILE A 21 2.39 -5.09 8.75
N GLY A 22 3.61 -5.57 9.00
CA GLY A 22 4.52 -4.93 9.94
C GLY A 22 4.86 -3.50 9.54
N THR A 23 5.03 -3.24 8.26
CA THR A 23 5.25 -1.88 7.74
C THR A 23 4.03 -0.98 7.97
N ILE A 24 2.81 -1.52 7.86
CA ILE A 24 1.59 -0.75 8.14
C ILE A 24 1.42 -0.51 9.64
N CYS A 25 1.45 -1.56 10.46
CA CYS A 25 0.91 -1.50 11.82
C CYS A 25 1.69 -2.28 12.88
N ALA A 26 2.97 -2.58 12.70
CA ALA A 26 3.75 -3.12 13.81
C ALA A 26 3.67 -2.18 15.02
N ASN A 27 3.47 -2.77 16.21
CA ASN A 27 3.45 -2.04 17.48
C ASN A 27 4.36 -2.76 18.45
N GLY A 28 5.64 -2.43 18.46
CA GLY A 28 6.65 -3.07 19.30
C GLY A 28 7.89 -2.21 19.49
N SER A 29 8.71 -2.57 20.48
CA SER A 29 9.94 -1.83 20.81
C SER A 29 11.00 -1.82 19.71
N ASN A 30 11.01 -2.85 18.86
CA ASN A 30 12.03 -3.01 17.81
C ASN A 30 11.60 -2.39 16.47
N ILE A 31 10.30 -2.34 16.22
CA ILE A 31 9.71 -1.80 15.00
C ILE A 31 8.35 -1.20 15.33
N THR A 32 8.10 -0.01 14.80
CA THR A 32 6.81 0.64 14.78
C THR A 32 6.38 0.84 13.33
N GLY A 33 5.19 0.38 12.97
CA GLY A 33 4.59 0.60 11.65
C GLY A 33 4.12 2.05 11.49
N VAL A 34 3.74 2.42 10.28
CA VAL A 34 3.29 3.79 9.97
C VAL A 34 2.01 4.16 10.73
N ALA A 35 1.09 3.20 10.90
CA ALA A 35 -0.19 3.37 11.60
C ALA A 35 -0.39 2.22 12.63
N PRO A 36 0.27 2.27 13.80
CA PRO A 36 0.31 1.14 14.74
C PRO A 36 -1.07 0.71 15.27
N ASP A 37 -2.01 1.64 15.34
CA ASP A 37 -3.36 1.40 15.87
C ASP A 37 -4.37 1.01 14.78
N ALA A 38 -3.92 0.80 13.52
CA ALA A 38 -4.80 0.40 12.43
C ALA A 38 -5.30 -1.04 12.64
N GLN A 39 -6.61 -1.24 12.44
CA GLN A 39 -7.21 -2.58 12.40
C GLN A 39 -6.93 -3.24 11.06
N ILE A 40 -6.48 -4.48 11.05
CA ILE A 40 -6.08 -5.20 9.85
C ILE A 40 -6.94 -6.44 9.61
N TYR A 41 -7.54 -6.51 8.42
CA TYR A 41 -8.11 -7.73 7.86
C TYR A 41 -7.10 -8.38 6.92
N VAL A 42 -6.66 -9.60 7.23
CA VAL A 42 -5.70 -10.30 6.38
C VAL A 42 -6.41 -11.29 5.50
N LEU A 43 -6.40 -11.03 4.20
CA LEU A 43 -7.04 -11.86 3.19
C LEU A 43 -5.97 -12.58 2.36
N LYS A 44 -5.88 -13.90 2.56
CA LYS A 44 -4.87 -14.70 1.87
C LYS A 44 -5.32 -15.08 0.46
N ALA A 45 -4.85 -14.34 -0.54
CA ALA A 45 -5.09 -14.61 -1.95
C ALA A 45 -3.90 -15.28 -2.67
N ILE A 46 -2.72 -15.37 -2.00
CA ILE A 46 -1.48 -15.91 -2.57
C ILE A 46 -1.00 -17.10 -1.73
N ASN A 47 -0.56 -18.16 -2.37
CA ASN A 47 -0.05 -19.38 -1.72
C ASN A 47 1.42 -19.24 -1.27
N ARG A 48 2.00 -20.35 -0.76
CA ARG A 48 3.39 -20.37 -0.26
C ARG A 48 4.46 -20.19 -1.33
N THR A 49 4.12 -20.42 -2.60
CA THR A 49 5.03 -20.27 -3.74
C THR A 49 4.95 -18.89 -4.39
N GLY A 50 4.19 -17.96 -3.80
CA GLY A 50 4.02 -16.61 -4.34
C GLY A 50 3.01 -16.53 -5.48
N THR A 51 2.23 -17.60 -5.73
CA THR A 51 1.22 -17.66 -6.79
C THR A 51 -0.18 -17.66 -6.23
N GLY A 52 -1.15 -17.20 -7.02
CA GLY A 52 -2.57 -17.19 -6.66
C GLY A 52 -3.44 -17.30 -7.89
N LYS A 53 -4.69 -17.72 -7.68
CA LYS A 53 -5.71 -17.67 -8.75
C LYS A 53 -6.34 -16.28 -8.73
N LEU A 54 -6.60 -15.72 -9.91
CA LEU A 54 -7.31 -14.45 -10.06
C LEU A 54 -8.65 -14.47 -9.29
N SER A 55 -9.35 -15.60 -9.29
CA SER A 55 -10.59 -15.76 -8.52
C SER A 55 -10.42 -15.59 -7.01
N TRP A 56 -9.25 -15.93 -6.45
CA TRP A 56 -8.99 -15.72 -5.03
C TRP A 56 -8.81 -14.24 -4.69
N VAL A 57 -8.12 -13.50 -5.56
CA VAL A 57 -7.97 -12.05 -5.42
C VAL A 57 -9.32 -11.36 -5.53
N ILE A 58 -10.12 -11.71 -6.53
CA ILE A 58 -11.48 -11.19 -6.73
C ILE A 58 -12.36 -11.45 -5.49
N ASN A 59 -12.35 -12.67 -4.95
CA ASN A 59 -13.13 -13.01 -3.76
C ASN A 59 -12.65 -12.26 -2.51
N ALA A 60 -11.34 -12.06 -2.36
CA ALA A 60 -10.77 -11.28 -1.27
C ALA A 60 -11.23 -9.80 -1.34
N ILE A 61 -11.22 -9.20 -2.53
CA ILE A 61 -11.70 -7.82 -2.72
C ILE A 61 -13.21 -7.72 -2.39
N LYS A 62 -14.03 -8.66 -2.89
CA LYS A 62 -15.46 -8.68 -2.56
C LYS A 62 -15.72 -8.79 -1.07
N TYR A 63 -14.98 -9.67 -0.39
CA TYR A 63 -15.08 -9.79 1.07
C TYR A 63 -14.69 -8.48 1.78
N ALA A 64 -13.63 -7.81 1.34
CA ALA A 64 -13.23 -6.52 1.88
C ALA A 64 -14.34 -5.46 1.71
N VAL A 65 -15.03 -5.45 0.56
CA VAL A 65 -16.18 -4.56 0.31
C VAL A 65 -17.34 -4.90 1.26
N GLU A 66 -17.66 -6.18 1.45
CA GLU A 66 -18.69 -6.63 2.39
C GLU A 66 -18.37 -6.23 3.84
N GLN A 67 -17.08 -6.27 4.22
CA GLN A 67 -16.61 -5.82 5.54
C GLN A 67 -16.53 -4.30 5.68
N LYS A 68 -16.79 -3.53 4.60
CA LYS A 68 -16.75 -2.07 4.58
C LYS A 68 -15.42 -1.53 5.10
N VAL A 69 -14.30 -2.12 4.66
CA VAL A 69 -12.97 -1.64 5.03
C VAL A 69 -12.73 -0.25 4.44
N ASP A 70 -11.82 0.50 5.02
CA ASP A 70 -11.49 1.84 4.55
C ASP A 70 -10.48 1.83 3.39
N ILE A 71 -9.55 0.87 3.44
CA ILE A 71 -8.43 0.78 2.50
C ILE A 71 -8.18 -0.69 2.17
N ILE A 72 -8.02 -1.00 0.89
CA ILE A 72 -7.49 -2.27 0.39
C ILE A 72 -6.04 -2.05 -0.03
N SER A 73 -5.12 -2.84 0.53
CA SER A 73 -3.69 -2.80 0.20
C SER A 73 -3.26 -4.08 -0.49
N MET A 74 -2.71 -3.97 -1.70
CA MET A 74 -2.31 -5.12 -2.52
C MET A 74 -0.87 -4.99 -2.98
N SER A 75 0.01 -5.83 -2.42
CA SER A 75 1.40 -6.00 -2.88
C SER A 75 1.49 -7.22 -3.80
N LEU A 76 0.70 -7.22 -4.87
CA LEU A 76 0.63 -8.27 -5.90
C LEU A 76 0.30 -7.64 -7.25
N GLY A 77 0.63 -8.33 -8.33
CA GLY A 77 0.37 -7.85 -9.68
C GLY A 77 0.18 -8.97 -10.70
N LEU A 78 -0.41 -8.61 -11.82
CA LEU A 78 -0.58 -9.39 -13.03
C LEU A 78 0.04 -8.60 -14.19
N SER A 79 0.69 -9.29 -15.11
CA SER A 79 1.24 -8.68 -16.33
C SER A 79 0.16 -8.28 -17.34
N GLU A 80 -1.02 -8.88 -17.25
CA GLU A 80 -2.11 -8.67 -18.21
C GLU A 80 -3.33 -8.05 -17.53
N ASN A 81 -4.02 -7.20 -18.29
CA ASN A 81 -5.29 -6.62 -17.86
C ASN A 81 -6.36 -7.71 -17.71
N SER A 82 -7.17 -7.60 -16.67
CA SER A 82 -8.32 -8.47 -16.42
C SER A 82 -9.60 -7.67 -16.20
N PRO A 83 -10.54 -7.66 -17.14
CA PRO A 83 -11.82 -6.97 -16.99
C PRO A 83 -12.60 -7.40 -15.74
N LYS A 84 -12.43 -8.66 -15.31
CA LYS A 84 -13.05 -9.16 -14.07
C LYS A 84 -12.44 -8.54 -12.82
N LEU A 85 -11.12 -8.33 -12.81
CA LEU A 85 -10.42 -7.67 -11.72
C LEU A 85 -10.77 -6.17 -11.70
N GLU A 86 -10.72 -5.52 -12.85
CA GLU A 86 -11.07 -4.10 -12.97
C GLU A 86 -12.49 -3.82 -12.46
N LYS A 87 -13.45 -4.70 -12.80
CA LYS A 87 -14.83 -4.56 -12.32
C LYS A 87 -14.92 -4.55 -10.79
N VAL A 88 -14.28 -5.49 -10.10
CA VAL A 88 -14.37 -5.55 -8.62
C VAL A 88 -13.56 -4.44 -7.94
N ILE A 89 -12.51 -3.93 -8.57
CA ILE A 89 -11.80 -2.72 -8.12
C ILE A 89 -12.75 -1.53 -8.19
N LYS A 90 -13.46 -1.33 -9.30
CA LYS A 90 -14.47 -0.26 -9.42
C LYS A 90 -15.60 -0.40 -8.41
N GLU A 91 -16.05 -1.63 -8.12
CA GLU A 91 -17.03 -1.88 -7.06
C GLU A 91 -16.52 -1.43 -5.68
N ALA A 92 -15.24 -1.69 -5.38
CA ALA A 92 -14.62 -1.25 -4.13
C ALA A 92 -14.53 0.29 -4.04
N VAL A 93 -14.04 0.94 -5.10
CA VAL A 93 -13.91 2.39 -5.16
C VAL A 93 -15.28 3.08 -5.06
N ASN A 94 -16.29 2.58 -5.77
CA ASN A 94 -17.68 3.06 -5.68
C ASN A 94 -18.30 2.85 -4.28
N SER A 95 -17.73 1.94 -3.49
CA SER A 95 -18.08 1.73 -2.09
C SER A 95 -17.30 2.64 -1.13
N ASN A 96 -16.62 3.67 -1.65
CA ASN A 96 -15.81 4.61 -0.91
C ASN A 96 -14.58 3.97 -0.23
N ILE A 97 -13.98 2.95 -0.85
CA ILE A 97 -12.79 2.25 -0.37
C ILE A 97 -11.58 2.68 -1.20
N LEU A 98 -10.51 3.12 -0.55
CA LEU A 98 -9.24 3.38 -1.22
C LEU A 98 -8.55 2.06 -1.60
N VAL A 99 -7.99 2.01 -2.80
CA VAL A 99 -7.25 0.84 -3.28
C VAL A 99 -5.80 1.25 -3.54
N VAL A 100 -4.86 0.65 -2.82
CA VAL A 100 -3.41 0.93 -2.91
C VAL A 100 -2.70 -0.29 -3.43
N CYS A 101 -1.91 -0.14 -4.49
CA CYS A 101 -1.20 -1.24 -5.12
C CYS A 101 0.28 -0.95 -5.36
N ALA A 102 1.09 -1.97 -5.23
CA ALA A 102 2.49 -1.94 -5.65
C ALA A 102 2.57 -1.83 -7.18
N ALA A 103 3.40 -0.92 -7.69
CA ALA A 103 3.51 -0.62 -9.13
C ALA A 103 4.09 -1.76 -9.97
N GLY A 104 4.85 -2.69 -9.35
CA GLY A 104 5.57 -3.77 -10.00
C GLY A 104 7.09 -3.62 -9.85
N ASN A 105 7.83 -4.70 -10.13
CA ASN A 105 9.28 -4.77 -9.94
C ASN A 105 9.99 -5.22 -11.22
N GLU A 106 9.40 -4.97 -12.36
CA GLU A 106 9.88 -5.33 -13.69
C GLU A 106 10.68 -4.18 -14.35
N GLY A 107 10.83 -3.04 -13.64
CA GLY A 107 11.54 -1.86 -14.13
C GLY A 107 13.01 -2.13 -14.45
N ASP A 108 13.52 -1.42 -15.44
CA ASP A 108 14.91 -1.47 -15.92
C ASP A 108 15.74 -0.24 -15.53
N GLY A 109 15.07 0.75 -14.91
CA GLY A 109 15.66 2.03 -14.50
C GLY A 109 15.65 3.09 -15.58
N ASP A 110 15.00 2.83 -16.73
CA ASP A 110 14.74 3.81 -17.78
C ASP A 110 13.35 4.43 -17.57
N ALA A 111 13.27 5.75 -17.49
CA ALA A 111 12.03 6.48 -17.28
C ALA A 111 11.13 6.54 -18.53
N ASP A 112 11.69 6.22 -19.70
CA ASP A 112 11.01 6.25 -20.99
C ASP A 112 10.53 4.86 -21.44
N SER A 113 10.96 3.78 -20.77
CA SER A 113 10.37 2.44 -20.87
C SER A 113 9.18 2.31 -19.91
N PHE A 114 8.10 1.65 -20.34
CA PHE A 114 6.88 1.59 -19.52
C PHE A 114 6.51 0.15 -19.22
N GLU A 115 6.62 -0.23 -17.94
CA GLU A 115 6.16 -1.50 -17.44
C GLU A 115 4.85 -1.31 -16.67
N TYR A 116 3.80 -1.99 -17.12
CA TYR A 116 2.49 -1.98 -16.47
C TYR A 116 2.23 -3.26 -15.70
N SER A 117 1.74 -3.12 -14.49
CA SER A 117 1.25 -4.21 -13.66
C SER A 117 -0.17 -3.93 -13.18
N TYR A 118 -1.04 -4.93 -13.18
CA TYR A 118 -2.44 -4.79 -12.76
C TYR A 118 -2.65 -5.48 -11.40
N PRO A 119 -3.42 -4.84 -10.48
CA PRO A 119 -4.33 -3.73 -10.68
C PRO A 119 -3.70 -2.33 -10.56
N ALA A 120 -2.40 -2.17 -10.31
CA ALA A 120 -1.75 -0.87 -10.11
C ALA A 120 -1.97 0.12 -11.28
N ALA A 121 -2.08 -0.40 -12.52
CA ALA A 121 -2.29 0.43 -13.71
C ALA A 121 -3.76 0.84 -13.95
N TYR A 122 -4.70 0.45 -13.12
CA TYR A 122 -6.08 0.93 -13.26
C TYR A 122 -6.22 2.36 -12.75
N PRO A 123 -7.04 3.23 -13.42
CA PRO A 123 -7.17 4.64 -13.04
C PRO A 123 -7.69 4.87 -11.62
N ASP A 124 -8.46 3.93 -11.08
CA ASP A 124 -9.11 4.05 -9.77
C ASP A 124 -8.23 3.51 -8.62
N VAL A 125 -6.96 3.22 -8.89
CA VAL A 125 -6.01 2.61 -7.94
C VAL A 125 -4.86 3.56 -7.67
N ILE A 126 -4.44 3.65 -6.42
CA ILE A 126 -3.22 4.38 -6.04
C ILE A 126 -2.01 3.48 -6.32
N SER A 127 -1.31 3.77 -7.40
CA SER A 127 -0.11 3.06 -7.83
C SER A 127 1.12 3.59 -7.11
N VAL A 128 1.87 2.70 -6.47
CA VAL A 128 3.00 3.07 -5.60
C VAL A 128 4.32 2.51 -6.12
N GLY A 129 5.20 3.41 -6.57
CA GLY A 129 6.59 3.10 -6.91
C GLY A 129 7.51 3.09 -5.69
N ALA A 130 8.74 2.60 -5.86
CA ALA A 130 9.72 2.43 -4.79
C ALA A 130 10.91 3.39 -4.93
N VAL A 131 11.29 4.01 -3.80
CA VAL A 131 12.54 4.77 -3.67
C VAL A 131 13.39 4.22 -2.52
N ASP A 132 14.68 4.54 -2.56
CA ASP A 132 15.59 4.30 -1.45
C ASP A 132 15.48 5.37 -0.34
N LYS A 133 16.26 5.24 0.73
CA LYS A 133 16.30 6.18 1.85
C LYS A 133 16.77 7.61 1.49
N LYS A 134 17.35 7.80 0.29
CA LYS A 134 17.75 9.12 -0.21
C LYS A 134 16.71 9.72 -1.15
N GLY A 135 15.63 9.00 -1.44
CA GLY A 135 14.60 9.39 -2.41
C GLY A 135 14.98 9.06 -3.85
N VAL A 136 16.01 8.22 -4.08
CA VAL A 136 16.38 7.76 -5.42
C VAL A 136 15.47 6.63 -5.84
N PRO A 137 14.82 6.71 -7.02
CA PRO A 137 13.98 5.63 -7.53
C PRO A 137 14.75 4.32 -7.65
N ALA A 138 14.14 3.24 -7.18
CA ALA A 138 14.74 1.92 -7.31
C ALA A 138 14.70 1.45 -8.77
N LYS A 139 15.81 0.93 -9.30
CA LYS A 139 15.89 0.49 -10.70
C LYS A 139 14.81 -0.55 -11.07
N PHE A 140 14.43 -1.40 -10.12
CA PHE A 140 13.40 -2.41 -10.34
C PHE A 140 11.98 -1.84 -10.31
N SER A 141 11.78 -0.61 -9.80
CA SER A 141 10.43 -0.03 -9.73
C SER A 141 9.93 0.25 -11.13
N ASN A 142 8.74 -0.27 -11.46
CA ASN A 142 8.11 0.03 -12.73
C ASN A 142 7.95 1.52 -12.93
N SER A 143 8.12 1.97 -14.15
CA SER A 143 7.87 3.33 -14.61
C SER A 143 6.76 3.33 -15.66
N ASN A 144 5.78 4.21 -15.48
CA ASN A 144 4.67 4.37 -16.42
C ASN A 144 3.80 5.59 -16.06
N THR A 145 2.80 5.89 -16.88
CA THR A 145 1.92 7.04 -16.68
C THR A 145 0.88 6.85 -15.56
N ALA A 146 0.77 5.65 -15.00
CA ALA A 146 -0.18 5.33 -13.92
C ALA A 146 0.44 5.46 -12.52
N ILE A 147 1.73 5.76 -12.38
CA ILE A 147 2.34 5.96 -11.07
C ILE A 147 1.75 7.20 -10.41
N ASP A 148 1.15 7.02 -9.23
CA ASP A 148 0.58 8.13 -8.45
C ASP A 148 1.57 8.76 -7.50
N VAL A 149 2.28 7.94 -6.74
CA VAL A 149 3.25 8.37 -5.72
C VAL A 149 4.37 7.34 -5.57
N VAL A 150 5.43 7.75 -4.90
CA VAL A 150 6.51 6.84 -4.46
C VAL A 150 6.63 6.83 -2.95
N ALA A 151 7.16 5.74 -2.41
CA ALA A 151 7.44 5.58 -0.99
C ALA A 151 8.71 4.73 -0.77
N PRO A 152 9.29 4.70 0.45
CA PRO A 152 10.44 3.87 0.74
C PRO A 152 10.17 2.39 0.44
N GLY A 153 10.98 1.80 -0.44
CA GLY A 153 10.82 0.41 -0.87
C GLY A 153 12.14 -0.35 -1.02
N VAL A 154 13.27 0.26 -0.62
CA VAL A 154 14.60 -0.36 -0.67
C VAL A 154 15.13 -0.54 0.75
N ASP A 155 15.58 -1.76 1.07
CA ASP A 155 16.15 -2.16 2.37
C ASP A 155 15.22 -1.86 3.55
N ILE A 156 13.95 -2.19 3.41
CA ILE A 156 12.93 -1.96 4.44
C ILE A 156 12.98 -3.08 5.48
N LEU A 157 13.26 -2.70 6.73
CA LEU A 157 13.18 -3.60 7.88
C LEU A 157 11.73 -3.71 8.35
N SER A 158 11.21 -4.94 8.48
CA SER A 158 9.88 -5.18 9.03
C SER A 158 9.76 -6.57 9.66
N THR A 159 8.58 -6.84 10.22
CA THR A 159 8.27 -8.13 10.85
C THR A 159 8.32 -9.29 9.85
N TYR A 160 8.72 -10.47 10.34
CA TYR A 160 8.86 -11.66 9.53
C TYR A 160 8.35 -12.89 10.31
N PRO A 161 7.88 -13.96 9.66
CA PRO A 161 7.37 -15.14 10.35
C PRO A 161 8.34 -15.70 11.39
N ASN A 162 7.80 -16.36 12.42
CA ASN A 162 8.53 -16.97 13.53
C ASN A 162 9.25 -15.96 14.44
N ASN A 163 8.61 -14.84 14.77
CA ASN A 163 9.13 -13.78 15.65
C ASN A 163 10.49 -13.23 15.18
N ARG A 164 10.67 -13.11 13.86
CA ARG A 164 11.87 -12.54 13.25
C ARG A 164 11.59 -11.23 12.57
N PHE A 165 12.64 -10.57 12.19
CA PHE A 165 12.63 -9.41 11.31
C PHE A 165 13.40 -9.73 10.04
N ALA A 166 13.08 -9.04 8.95
CA ALA A 166 13.82 -9.17 7.69
C ALA A 166 13.91 -7.80 7.02
N VAL A 167 14.97 -7.61 6.26
CA VAL A 167 15.14 -6.47 5.36
C VAL A 167 14.77 -6.95 3.97
N LEU A 168 13.77 -6.30 3.34
CA LEU A 168 13.31 -6.63 2.00
C LEU A 168 13.25 -5.37 1.13
N SER A 169 13.34 -5.55 -0.19
CA SER A 169 13.19 -4.50 -1.18
C SER A 169 12.12 -4.87 -2.20
N GLY A 170 11.37 -3.87 -2.68
CA GLY A 170 10.31 -4.03 -3.67
C GLY A 170 9.25 -2.94 -3.55
N THR A 171 8.48 -2.72 -4.59
CA THR A 171 7.26 -1.89 -4.54
C THR A 171 6.24 -2.45 -3.56
N SER A 172 6.29 -3.77 -3.29
CA SER A 172 5.55 -4.44 -2.22
C SER A 172 5.86 -3.91 -0.82
N MET A 173 7.03 -3.29 -0.58
CA MET A 173 7.43 -2.64 0.67
C MET A 173 7.10 -1.15 0.65
N ALA A 174 6.97 -0.54 -0.52
CA ALA A 174 6.57 0.85 -0.67
C ALA A 174 5.05 1.05 -0.44
N ALA A 175 4.21 0.22 -1.04
CA ALA A 175 2.76 0.30 -0.94
C ALA A 175 2.22 0.34 0.52
N PRO A 176 2.71 -0.47 1.48
CA PRO A 176 2.26 -0.41 2.86
C PRO A 176 2.59 0.91 3.57
N HIS A 177 3.66 1.63 3.19
CA HIS A 177 3.92 2.98 3.73
C HIS A 177 2.81 3.94 3.33
N VAL A 178 2.37 3.89 2.07
CA VAL A 178 1.25 4.71 1.58
C VAL A 178 -0.06 4.31 2.26
N THR A 179 -0.31 3.00 2.41
CA THR A 179 -1.49 2.48 3.11
C THR A 179 -1.56 2.99 4.54
N GLY A 180 -0.48 2.90 5.30
CA GLY A 180 -0.39 3.43 6.66
C GLY A 180 -0.55 4.96 6.70
N SER A 181 0.06 5.68 5.75
CA SER A 181 -0.09 7.13 5.62
C SER A 181 -1.55 7.54 5.40
N LEU A 182 -2.28 6.82 4.55
CA LEU A 182 -3.71 7.06 4.33
C LEU A 182 -4.56 6.76 5.56
N ALA A 183 -4.23 5.73 6.34
CA ALA A 183 -4.89 5.43 7.60
C ALA A 183 -4.69 6.59 8.62
N LEU A 184 -3.48 7.14 8.72
CA LEU A 184 -3.19 8.31 9.53
C LEU A 184 -3.94 9.55 9.04
N LEU A 185 -3.93 9.83 7.73
CA LEU A 185 -4.65 10.95 7.13
C LEU A 185 -6.15 10.85 7.36
N LYS A 186 -6.72 9.63 7.27
CA LYS A 186 -8.14 9.41 7.55
C LYS A 186 -8.47 9.75 9.02
N ASN A 187 -7.67 9.27 9.96
CA ASN A 187 -7.88 9.59 11.39
C ASN A 187 -7.69 11.08 11.68
N TRP A 188 -6.66 11.69 11.14
CA TRP A 188 -6.42 13.13 11.27
C TRP A 188 -7.56 13.94 10.67
N SER A 189 -8.01 13.62 9.47
CA SER A 189 -9.05 14.37 8.77
C SER A 189 -10.41 14.29 9.47
N LYS A 190 -10.74 13.17 10.10
CA LYS A 190 -11.94 13.03 10.92
C LYS A 190 -11.94 14.02 12.08
N ASN A 191 -10.78 14.25 12.71
CA ASN A 191 -10.64 15.20 13.80
C ASN A 191 -10.61 16.65 13.30
N GLU A 192 -9.92 16.91 12.20
CA GLU A 192 -9.76 18.25 11.65
C GLU A 192 -11.05 18.79 11.03
N PHE A 193 -11.72 17.97 10.19
CA PHE A 193 -12.92 18.37 9.45
C PHE A 193 -14.23 17.96 10.15
N GLN A 194 -14.17 17.27 11.31
CA GLN A 194 -15.31 16.76 12.06
C GLN A 194 -16.27 15.88 11.21
N ARG A 195 -15.73 15.25 10.16
CA ARG A 195 -16.43 14.32 9.26
C ARG A 195 -15.47 13.31 8.64
N ASN A 196 -16.01 12.22 8.14
CA ASN A 196 -15.23 11.33 7.29
C ASN A 196 -15.08 11.97 5.90
N LEU A 197 -13.86 11.95 5.38
CA LEU A 197 -13.59 12.30 3.99
C LEU A 197 -13.94 11.12 3.06
N THR A 198 -14.31 11.45 1.82
CA THR A 198 -14.45 10.44 0.77
C THR A 198 -13.07 9.91 0.35
N GLN A 199 -13.06 8.81 -0.40
CA GLN A 199 -11.79 8.25 -0.92
C GLN A 199 -11.07 9.26 -1.85
N GLU A 200 -11.79 10.03 -2.65
CA GLU A 200 -11.23 11.08 -3.51
C GLU A 200 -10.64 12.23 -2.69
N GLU A 201 -11.33 12.66 -1.64
CA GLU A 201 -10.83 13.69 -0.74
C GLU A 201 -9.57 13.22 0.02
N LEU A 202 -9.52 11.95 0.46
CA LEU A 202 -8.35 11.37 1.09
C LEU A 202 -7.17 11.23 0.12
N TYR A 203 -7.44 10.85 -1.14
CA TYR A 203 -6.43 10.87 -2.19
C TYR A 203 -5.88 12.28 -2.41
N ALA A 204 -6.75 13.29 -2.49
CA ALA A 204 -6.32 14.68 -2.61
C ALA A 204 -5.47 15.14 -1.41
N GLN A 205 -5.79 14.68 -0.19
CA GLN A 205 -4.93 14.93 0.98
C GLN A 205 -3.58 14.20 0.87
N LEU A 206 -3.56 12.95 0.40
CA LEU A 206 -2.31 12.23 0.16
C LEU A 206 -1.39 13.01 -0.79
N ILE A 207 -1.92 13.50 -1.90
CA ILE A 207 -1.15 14.26 -2.89
C ILE A 207 -0.61 15.58 -2.31
N LYS A 208 -1.38 16.28 -1.47
CA LYS A 208 -0.88 17.47 -0.75
C LYS A 208 0.30 17.15 0.18
N HIS A 209 0.39 15.92 0.65
CA HIS A 209 1.45 15.44 1.53
C HIS A 209 2.50 14.64 0.74
N THR A 210 2.86 15.10 -0.44
CA THR A 210 3.99 14.58 -1.22
C THR A 210 5.10 15.62 -1.34
N ARG A 211 6.32 15.14 -1.46
CA ARG A 211 7.49 15.93 -1.81
C ARG A 211 7.90 15.55 -3.23
N VAL A 212 7.81 16.49 -4.16
CA VAL A 212 8.29 16.29 -5.53
C VAL A 212 9.80 16.05 -5.50
N LEU A 213 10.24 15.03 -6.21
CA LEU A 213 11.64 14.68 -6.41
C LEU A 213 12.09 15.20 -7.80
N GLU A 214 13.42 15.18 -8.07
CA GLU A 214 13.98 15.64 -9.34
C GLU A 214 14.00 14.52 -10.40
N TYR A 215 12.87 13.81 -10.57
CA TYR A 215 12.73 12.70 -11.51
C TYR A 215 11.50 12.88 -12.41
N PRO A 216 11.44 12.21 -13.58
CA PRO A 216 10.25 12.22 -14.43
C PRO A 216 9.01 11.76 -13.71
N ARG A 217 7.85 12.29 -14.10
CA ARG A 217 6.56 11.93 -13.51
C ARG A 217 6.22 10.44 -13.68
N THR A 218 6.68 9.84 -14.75
CA THR A 218 6.53 8.40 -15.03
C THR A 218 7.18 7.51 -13.97
N VAL A 219 8.15 8.04 -13.22
CA VAL A 219 8.90 7.32 -12.19
C VAL A 219 8.40 7.66 -10.78
N GLN A 220 8.02 8.92 -10.53
CA GLN A 220 7.68 9.40 -9.18
C GLN A 220 6.21 9.76 -8.98
N GLY A 221 5.41 9.84 -10.04
CA GLY A 221 4.03 10.34 -9.95
C GLY A 221 3.99 11.77 -9.43
N ASN A 222 3.26 12.00 -8.34
CA ASN A 222 3.20 13.27 -7.63
C ASN A 222 4.34 13.47 -6.60
N GLY A 223 5.22 12.46 -6.45
CA GLY A 223 6.40 12.51 -5.60
C GLY A 223 6.37 11.54 -4.42
N LEU A 224 7.35 11.68 -3.54
CA LEU A 224 7.51 10.89 -2.32
C LEU A 224 6.46 11.29 -1.27
N VAL A 225 5.70 10.31 -0.78
CA VAL A 225 4.77 10.53 0.33
C VAL A 225 5.55 10.98 1.56
N TYR A 226 5.18 12.14 2.08
CA TYR A 226 5.87 12.79 3.19
C TYR A 226 4.88 13.53 4.09
N LEU A 227 4.44 12.88 5.17
CA LEU A 227 3.55 13.48 6.15
C LEU A 227 4.34 14.43 7.06
N LYS A 228 4.63 15.66 6.54
CA LYS A 228 5.31 16.70 7.33
C LYS A 228 4.28 17.51 8.09
N ASP A 229 4.60 17.70 9.36
CA ASP A 229 3.88 18.63 10.22
C ASP A 229 4.24 20.08 9.92
N GLU A 230 3.29 20.85 9.42
CA GLU A 230 3.50 22.29 9.32
C GLU A 230 3.03 23.08 10.57
N LYS A 231 2.28 22.51 11.50
CA LYS A 231 1.98 23.10 12.83
C LYS A 231 1.12 22.24 13.77
N ASN A 232 0.46 21.19 13.29
CA ASN A 232 -0.55 20.45 14.07
C ASN A 232 -0.28 18.95 14.29
N MET A 233 0.69 18.34 13.63
CA MET A 233 1.05 16.93 13.84
C MET A 233 1.82 16.66 15.14
N LYS A 234 2.09 17.69 15.97
CA LYS A 234 2.60 17.49 17.35
C LYS A 234 1.67 16.65 18.23
N LYS A 235 0.50 16.28 17.73
CA LYS A 235 -0.48 15.41 18.41
C LYS A 235 -0.35 13.94 18.03
N PHE A 236 0.40 13.57 17.02
CA PHE A 236 0.80 12.19 16.79
C PHE A 236 2.00 11.87 17.68
N LYS A 237 1.76 11.71 19.00
CA LYS A 237 2.73 11.05 19.86
C LYS A 237 2.71 9.56 19.51
N TYR A 238 3.85 9.08 19.00
CA TYR A 238 4.16 7.68 18.85
C TYR A 238 4.09 6.96 20.19
#